data_d67bd3587932e5b3bc83429551054d3d
#
_entry.id   d67bd3587932e5b3bc83429551054d3d
#
_cell.length_a   1.000
_cell.length_b   1.000
_cell.length_c   1.000
_cell.angle_alpha   90.00
_cell.angle_beta   90.00
_cell.angle_gamma   90.00
#
_symmetry.space_group_name_H-M   'P 1'
#
loop_
_entity.id
_entity.type
_entity.pdbx_description
1 polymer ?
#
loop_
_entity_poly.entity_id
_entity_poly.type
_entity_poly.pdbx_seq_one_letter_code
_entity_poly.pdbx_strand_id
1 'polypeptide(L)'
;MKGDPKTIEFLNRALYNELTAINQYFLHAKMLKNWGLKELADHEYHESIDEMKHADKLAERILFLEGLPNFQALGKLRIGETPRELLECDLALELDAVPLLRDAIAHCEKIGDFGSRQLFADILDSEEEHIDWIETQLSLILRLGEQNYLQTKLAS
;
A
#
# COMPACT_ATOMS: atom_id res chain seq x y z
N MET A 1 -24.14 11.36 6.65
CA MET A 1 -24.17 12.48 5.68
C MET A 1 -24.06 11.93 4.28
N LYS A 2 -24.97 12.30 3.42
CA LYS A 2 -24.97 11.75 2.06
C LYS A 2 -23.79 12.28 1.26
N GLY A 3 -22.98 11.38 0.71
CA GLY A 3 -21.81 11.73 -0.07
C GLY A 3 -22.03 11.71 -1.56
N ASP A 4 -21.08 12.31 -2.28
CA ASP A 4 -21.05 12.28 -3.73
C ASP A 4 -20.77 10.84 -4.23
N PRO A 5 -21.56 10.31 -5.18
CA PRO A 5 -21.35 8.94 -5.67
C PRO A 5 -19.96 8.69 -6.25
N LYS A 6 -19.38 9.68 -6.91
CA LYS A 6 -18.04 9.55 -7.49
C LYS A 6 -16.98 9.45 -6.40
N THR A 7 -17.13 10.22 -5.32
CA THR A 7 -16.24 10.15 -4.17
C THR A 7 -16.29 8.75 -3.53
N ILE A 8 -17.49 8.21 -3.35
CA ILE A 8 -17.66 6.87 -2.79
C ILE A 8 -17.01 5.82 -3.70
N GLU A 9 -17.13 5.98 -5.02
CA GLU A 9 -16.47 5.10 -5.98
C GLU A 9 -14.94 5.16 -5.81
N PHE A 10 -14.37 6.35 -5.70
CA PHE A 10 -12.92 6.52 -5.46
C PHE A 10 -12.49 5.89 -4.14
N LEU A 11 -13.28 6.09 -3.07
CA LEU A 11 -12.98 5.50 -1.77
C LEU A 11 -12.96 3.97 -1.84
N ASN A 12 -13.93 3.38 -2.53
CA ASN A 12 -13.99 1.93 -2.70
C ASN A 12 -12.86 1.39 -3.59
N ARG A 13 -12.44 2.14 -4.59
CA ARG A 13 -11.29 1.76 -5.43
C ARG A 13 -9.99 1.82 -4.63
N ALA A 14 -9.85 2.84 -3.79
CA ALA A 14 -8.69 2.91 -2.88
C ALA A 14 -8.73 1.76 -1.88
N LEU A 15 -9.90 1.44 -1.33
CA LEU A 15 -10.07 0.32 -0.42
C LEU A 15 -9.67 -1.01 -1.07
N TYR A 16 -10.06 -1.22 -2.32
CA TYR A 16 -9.65 -2.39 -3.10
C TYR A 16 -8.12 -2.52 -3.14
N ASN A 17 -7.42 -1.42 -3.42
CA ASN A 17 -5.96 -1.42 -3.47
C ASN A 17 -5.35 -1.71 -2.08
N GLU A 18 -5.91 -1.12 -1.02
CA GLU A 18 -5.41 -1.35 0.34
C GLU A 18 -5.62 -2.79 0.80
N LEU A 19 -6.78 -3.38 0.52
CA LEU A 19 -7.05 -4.77 0.88
C LEU A 19 -6.12 -5.73 0.15
N THR A 20 -5.81 -5.44 -1.10
CA THR A 20 -4.85 -6.21 -1.89
C THR A 20 -3.46 -6.08 -1.28
N ALA A 21 -3.05 -4.87 -0.95
CA ALA A 21 -1.73 -4.59 -0.37
C ALA A 21 -1.54 -5.27 1.00
N ILE A 22 -2.57 -5.24 1.85
CA ILE A 22 -2.53 -5.92 3.16
C ILE A 22 -2.14 -7.39 2.97
N ASN A 23 -2.82 -8.08 2.08
CA ASN A 23 -2.59 -9.49 1.84
C ASN A 23 -1.22 -9.77 1.22
N GLN A 24 -0.81 -8.96 0.25
CA GLN A 24 0.48 -9.14 -0.41
C GLN A 24 1.64 -8.93 0.56
N TYR A 25 1.62 -7.83 1.32
CA TYR A 25 2.69 -7.52 2.27
C TYR A 25 2.74 -8.51 3.41
N PHE A 26 1.58 -8.97 3.88
CA PHE A 26 1.51 -10.00 4.93
C PHE A 26 2.18 -11.29 4.47
N LEU A 27 1.83 -11.77 3.28
CA LEU A 27 2.44 -12.99 2.75
C LEU A 27 3.94 -12.79 2.52
N HIS A 28 4.36 -11.67 1.93
CA HIS A 28 5.76 -11.37 1.72
C HIS A 28 6.53 -11.33 3.04
N ALA A 29 5.93 -10.77 4.10
CA ALA A 29 6.55 -10.77 5.44
C ALA A 29 6.81 -12.18 5.94
N LYS A 30 5.83 -13.09 5.75
CA LYS A 30 5.99 -14.49 6.17
C LYS A 30 7.07 -15.20 5.37
N MET A 31 7.12 -14.95 4.06
CA MET A 31 8.15 -15.54 3.18
C MET A 31 9.54 -15.07 3.57
N LEU A 32 9.71 -13.78 3.80
CA LEU A 32 10.99 -13.20 4.21
C LEU A 32 11.45 -13.75 5.56
N LYS A 33 10.53 -13.90 6.50
CA LYS A 33 10.82 -14.50 7.80
C LYS A 33 11.29 -15.93 7.63
N ASN A 34 10.63 -16.69 6.77
CA ASN A 34 11.00 -18.07 6.48
C ASN A 34 12.38 -18.19 5.83
N TRP A 35 12.79 -17.17 5.08
CA TRP A 35 14.13 -17.11 4.48
C TRP A 35 15.21 -16.62 5.46
N GLY A 36 14.83 -16.24 6.68
CA GLY A 36 15.78 -15.75 7.67
C GLY A 36 16.09 -14.27 7.57
N LEU A 37 15.37 -13.52 6.77
CA LEU A 37 15.60 -12.09 6.52
C LEU A 37 14.70 -11.26 7.44
N LYS A 38 15.00 -11.30 8.74
CA LYS A 38 14.14 -10.74 9.78
C LYS A 38 13.87 -9.25 9.62
N GLU A 39 14.90 -8.47 9.28
CA GLU A 39 14.73 -7.02 9.15
C GLU A 39 13.74 -6.66 8.05
N LEU A 40 13.85 -7.30 6.88
CA LEU A 40 12.91 -7.09 5.78
C LEU A 40 11.51 -7.62 6.13
N ALA A 41 11.46 -8.75 6.82
CA ALA A 41 10.18 -9.34 7.24
C ALA A 41 9.42 -8.40 8.18
N ASP A 42 10.12 -7.80 9.14
CA ASP A 42 9.51 -6.86 10.08
C ASP A 42 9.00 -5.62 9.35
N HIS A 43 9.76 -5.11 8.38
CA HIS A 43 9.35 -3.97 7.59
C HIS A 43 8.08 -4.26 6.80
N GLU A 44 8.04 -5.38 6.08
CA GLU A 44 6.86 -5.80 5.31
C GLU A 44 5.64 -6.00 6.20
N TYR A 45 5.83 -6.57 7.38
CA TYR A 45 4.75 -6.76 8.33
C TYR A 45 4.16 -5.42 8.77
N HIS A 46 5.03 -4.43 9.08
CA HIS A 46 4.58 -3.10 9.45
C HIS A 46 3.85 -2.41 8.31
N GLU A 47 4.30 -2.59 7.07
CA GLU A 47 3.60 -2.04 5.90
C GLU A 47 2.19 -2.64 5.78
N SER A 48 2.04 -3.95 6.01
CA SER A 48 0.73 -4.58 6.01
C SER A 48 -0.20 -3.97 7.06
N ILE A 49 0.33 -3.70 8.26
CA ILE A 49 -0.45 -3.06 9.33
C ILE A 49 -0.82 -1.62 8.96
N ASP A 50 0.08 -0.86 8.35
CA ASP A 50 -0.21 0.51 7.91
C ASP A 50 -1.32 0.52 6.85
N GLU A 51 -1.29 -0.42 5.91
CA GLU A 51 -2.34 -0.55 4.92
C GLU A 51 -3.68 -0.92 5.55
N MET A 52 -3.67 -1.73 6.63
CA MET A 52 -4.89 -2.04 7.38
C MET A 52 -5.47 -0.78 8.04
N LYS A 53 -4.62 0.10 8.55
CA LYS A 53 -5.08 1.39 9.11
C LYS A 53 -5.68 2.29 8.04
N HIS A 54 -5.13 2.26 6.83
CA HIS A 54 -5.72 2.99 5.70
C HIS A 54 -7.10 2.41 5.33
N ALA A 55 -7.20 1.08 5.27
CA ALA A 55 -8.47 0.42 4.97
C ALA A 55 -9.53 0.75 6.01
N ASP A 56 -9.15 0.79 7.29
CA ASP A 56 -10.03 1.17 8.39
C ASP A 56 -10.62 2.57 8.16
N LYS A 57 -9.78 3.54 7.87
CA LYS A 57 -10.21 4.93 7.64
C LYS A 57 -11.06 5.07 6.39
N LEU A 58 -10.71 4.35 5.33
CA LEU A 58 -11.48 4.36 4.09
C LEU A 58 -12.89 3.80 4.32
N ALA A 59 -12.99 2.67 5.00
CA ALA A 59 -14.28 2.04 5.32
C ALA A 59 -15.13 2.98 6.18
N GLU A 60 -14.53 3.59 7.19
CA GLU A 60 -15.22 4.53 8.08
C GLU A 60 -15.75 5.73 7.31
N ARG A 61 -14.93 6.28 6.40
CA ARG A 61 -15.36 7.44 5.57
C ARG A 61 -16.50 7.08 4.63
N ILE A 62 -16.43 5.89 4.00
CA ILE A 62 -17.49 5.41 3.13
C ILE A 62 -18.81 5.32 3.88
N LEU A 63 -18.80 4.73 5.08
CA LEU A 63 -19.98 4.61 5.93
C LEU A 63 -20.51 5.98 6.37
N PHE A 64 -19.61 6.90 6.71
CA PHE A 64 -19.99 8.27 7.05
C PHE A 64 -20.73 8.95 5.89
N LEU A 65 -20.32 8.68 4.66
CA LEU A 65 -20.93 9.24 3.45
C LEU A 65 -22.13 8.42 2.95
N GLU A 66 -22.61 7.47 3.76
CA GLU A 66 -23.77 6.63 3.49
C GLU A 66 -23.56 5.68 2.29
N GLY A 67 -22.31 5.32 2.04
CA GLY A 67 -21.96 4.30 1.06
C GLY A 67 -21.80 2.94 1.72
N LEU A 68 -21.54 1.93 0.91
CA LEU A 68 -21.26 0.57 1.37
C LEU A 68 -19.80 0.21 1.07
N PRO A 69 -18.95 -0.02 2.08
CA PRO A 69 -17.57 -0.45 1.83
C PRO A 69 -17.56 -1.82 1.15
N ASN A 70 -16.81 -1.92 0.06
CA ASN A 70 -16.71 -3.16 -0.70
C ASN A 70 -15.48 -3.96 -0.26
N PHE A 71 -15.69 -4.92 0.66
CA PHE A 71 -14.65 -5.85 1.13
C PHE A 71 -14.61 -7.13 0.31
N GLN A 72 -15.52 -7.32 -0.63
CA GLN A 72 -15.61 -8.53 -1.43
C GLN A 72 -14.70 -8.51 -2.65
N ALA A 73 -14.40 -7.32 -3.16
CA ALA A 73 -13.51 -7.17 -4.31
C ALA A 73 -12.06 -7.11 -3.84
N LEU A 74 -11.28 -8.12 -4.22
CA LEU A 74 -9.86 -8.22 -3.90
C LEU A 74 -9.07 -8.35 -5.18
N GLY A 75 -7.93 -7.66 -5.23
CA GLY A 75 -7.04 -7.71 -6.38
C GLY A 75 -6.20 -8.98 -6.40
N LYS A 76 -5.66 -9.28 -7.57
CA LYS A 76 -4.71 -10.37 -7.73
C LYS A 76 -3.39 -9.97 -7.10
N LEU A 77 -2.85 -10.85 -6.26
CA LEU A 77 -1.57 -10.60 -5.61
C LEU A 77 -0.41 -10.81 -6.60
N ARG A 78 0.64 -10.02 -6.41
CA ARG A 78 1.90 -10.15 -7.12
C ARG A 78 2.92 -10.68 -6.12
N ILE A 79 3.22 -11.97 -6.18
CA ILE A 79 4.06 -12.63 -5.18
C ILE A 79 5.44 -12.89 -5.78
N GLY A 80 6.47 -12.34 -5.12
CA GLY A 80 7.86 -12.54 -5.52
C GLY A 80 8.39 -13.89 -5.04
N GLU A 81 9.31 -14.47 -5.79
CA GLU A 81 9.94 -15.74 -5.42
C GLU A 81 11.33 -15.55 -4.82
N THR A 82 11.88 -14.35 -4.92
CA THR A 82 13.15 -13.95 -4.32
C THR A 82 12.96 -12.61 -3.60
N PRO A 83 13.85 -12.25 -2.65
CA PRO A 83 13.74 -10.95 -1.99
C PRO A 83 13.68 -9.77 -2.95
N ARG A 84 14.50 -9.79 -4.00
CA ARG A 84 14.50 -8.73 -5.02
C ARG A 84 13.18 -8.68 -5.77
N GLU A 85 12.66 -9.82 -6.25
CA GLU A 85 11.39 -9.89 -6.95
C GLU A 85 10.24 -9.42 -6.07
N LEU A 86 10.30 -9.78 -4.79
CA LEU A 86 9.29 -9.38 -3.81
C LEU A 86 9.23 -7.85 -3.70
N LEU A 87 10.37 -7.18 -3.62
CA LEU A 87 10.44 -5.73 -3.60
C LEU A 87 9.93 -5.12 -4.92
N GLU A 88 10.27 -5.73 -6.05
CA GLU A 88 9.79 -5.28 -7.36
C GLU A 88 8.26 -5.42 -7.48
N CYS A 89 7.70 -6.50 -6.97
CA CYS A 89 6.25 -6.70 -6.95
C CYS A 89 5.55 -5.67 -6.07
N ASP A 90 6.12 -5.37 -4.91
CA ASP A 90 5.56 -4.36 -4.01
C ASP A 90 5.63 -2.97 -4.64
N LEU A 91 6.73 -2.65 -5.30
CA LEU A 91 6.86 -1.37 -6.00
C LEU A 91 5.79 -1.22 -7.09
N ALA A 92 5.58 -2.26 -7.89
CA ALA A 92 4.57 -2.24 -8.93
C ALA A 92 3.17 -2.00 -8.38
N LEU A 93 2.85 -2.63 -7.25
CA LEU A 93 1.55 -2.45 -6.60
C LEU A 93 1.36 -1.00 -6.14
N GLU A 94 2.38 -0.42 -5.50
CA GLU A 94 2.32 0.97 -5.03
C GLU A 94 2.22 1.97 -6.18
N LEU A 95 2.99 1.76 -7.24
CA LEU A 95 2.96 2.65 -8.41
C LEU A 95 1.59 2.62 -9.12
N ASP A 96 0.89 1.50 -9.08
CA ASP A 96 -0.46 1.40 -9.63
C ASP A 96 -1.49 2.17 -8.79
N ALA A 97 -1.26 2.28 -7.49
CA ALA A 97 -2.19 2.96 -6.58
C ALA A 97 -2.11 4.49 -6.67
N VAL A 98 -0.94 5.04 -6.98
CA VAL A 98 -0.70 6.49 -6.96
C VAL A 98 -1.60 7.29 -7.90
N PRO A 99 -1.78 6.91 -9.17
CA PRO A 99 -2.66 7.68 -10.08
C PRO A 99 -4.09 7.79 -9.58
N LEU A 100 -4.62 6.71 -8.99
CA LEU A 100 -5.96 6.70 -8.43
C LEU A 100 -6.10 7.73 -7.31
N LEU A 101 -5.12 7.76 -6.40
CA LEU A 101 -5.13 8.70 -5.27
C LEU A 101 -5.07 10.15 -5.76
N ARG A 102 -4.24 10.43 -6.75
CA ARG A 102 -4.15 11.76 -7.34
C ARG A 102 -5.46 12.20 -7.98
N ASP A 103 -6.10 11.31 -8.73
CA ASP A 103 -7.38 11.59 -9.37
C ASP A 103 -8.47 11.81 -8.33
N ALA A 104 -8.47 11.00 -7.27
CA ALA A 104 -9.42 11.14 -6.17
C ALA A 104 -9.26 12.48 -5.45
N ILE A 105 -8.02 12.89 -5.18
CA ILE A 105 -7.72 14.17 -4.54
C ILE A 105 -8.24 15.32 -5.41
N ALA A 106 -7.95 15.29 -6.70
CA ALA A 106 -8.39 16.32 -7.64
C ALA A 106 -9.92 16.42 -7.68
N HIS A 107 -10.60 15.28 -7.71
CA HIS A 107 -12.06 15.25 -7.70
C HIS A 107 -12.64 15.84 -6.42
N CYS A 108 -12.12 15.43 -5.27
CA CYS A 108 -12.60 15.91 -3.97
C CYS A 108 -12.35 17.40 -3.78
N GLU A 109 -11.21 17.89 -4.26
CA GLU A 109 -10.89 19.32 -4.26
C GLU A 109 -11.92 20.09 -5.08
N LYS A 110 -12.26 19.59 -6.26
CA LYS A 110 -13.21 20.23 -7.17
C LYS A 110 -14.62 20.36 -6.56
N ILE A 111 -15.08 19.33 -5.85
CA ILE A 111 -16.44 19.32 -5.28
C ILE A 111 -16.49 19.83 -3.84
N GLY A 112 -15.35 20.16 -3.25
CA GLY A 112 -15.28 20.68 -1.90
C GLY A 112 -15.39 19.65 -0.79
N ASP A 113 -15.18 18.37 -1.09
CA ASP A 113 -15.13 17.32 -0.05
C ASP A 113 -13.72 17.26 0.53
N PHE A 114 -13.42 18.21 1.40
CA PHE A 114 -12.09 18.37 1.96
C PHE A 114 -11.73 17.26 2.96
N GLY A 115 -12.71 16.64 3.61
CA GLY A 115 -12.46 15.51 4.51
C GLY A 115 -11.97 14.29 3.76
N SER A 116 -12.62 13.94 2.65
CA SER A 116 -12.16 12.83 1.80
C SER A 116 -10.83 13.18 1.12
N ARG A 117 -10.69 14.43 0.66
CA ARG A 117 -9.42 14.88 0.07
C ARG A 117 -8.25 14.68 1.02
N GLN A 118 -8.42 15.06 2.29
CA GLN A 118 -7.36 14.92 3.29
C GLN A 118 -7.02 13.45 3.53
N LEU A 119 -8.01 12.58 3.61
CA LEU A 119 -7.77 11.15 3.76
C LEU A 119 -6.96 10.60 2.60
N PHE A 120 -7.33 10.91 1.36
CA PHE A 120 -6.57 10.48 0.18
C PHE A 120 -5.16 11.06 0.17
N ALA A 121 -4.99 12.31 0.59
CA ALA A 121 -3.68 12.96 0.66
C ALA A 121 -2.78 12.28 1.69
N ASP A 122 -3.32 11.93 2.85
CA ASP A 122 -2.56 11.22 3.90
C ASP A 122 -2.12 9.84 3.41
N ILE A 123 -3.00 9.13 2.70
CA ILE A 123 -2.67 7.82 2.13
C ILE A 123 -1.59 7.99 1.06
N LEU A 124 -1.71 9.00 0.19
CA LEU A 124 -0.71 9.25 -0.85
C LEU A 124 0.67 9.53 -0.25
N ASP A 125 0.74 10.33 0.80
CA ASP A 125 2.01 10.61 1.50
C ASP A 125 2.64 9.31 1.99
N SER A 126 1.85 8.42 2.59
CA SER A 126 2.32 7.12 3.07
C SER A 126 2.82 6.24 1.92
N GLU A 127 2.07 6.22 0.80
CA GLU A 127 2.47 5.43 -0.38
C GLU A 127 3.77 5.95 -0.98
N GLU A 128 3.95 7.27 -1.04
CA GLU A 128 5.19 7.87 -1.56
C GLU A 128 6.39 7.55 -0.67
N GLU A 129 6.23 7.55 0.65
CA GLU A 129 7.27 7.14 1.57
C GLU A 129 7.66 5.68 1.35
N HIS A 130 6.68 4.82 1.16
CA HIS A 130 6.92 3.40 0.90
C HIS A 130 7.63 3.18 -0.43
N ILE A 131 7.20 3.87 -1.48
CA ILE A 131 7.86 3.83 -2.80
C ILE A 131 9.33 4.22 -2.66
N ASP A 132 9.60 5.32 -1.98
CA ASP A 132 10.96 5.80 -1.78
C ASP A 132 11.82 4.76 -1.05
N TRP A 133 11.26 4.15 -0.01
CA TRP A 133 11.96 3.09 0.72
C TRP A 133 12.29 1.90 -0.17
N ILE A 134 11.30 1.42 -0.95
CA ILE A 134 11.51 0.28 -1.85
C ILE A 134 12.57 0.60 -2.91
N GLU A 135 12.46 1.78 -3.53
CA GLU A 135 13.43 2.20 -4.55
C GLU A 135 14.85 2.29 -3.98
N THR A 136 14.97 2.74 -2.73
CA THR A 136 16.25 2.75 -2.03
C THR A 136 16.81 1.34 -1.84
N GLN A 137 15.97 0.38 -1.43
CA GLN A 137 16.40 -1.01 -1.28
C GLN A 137 16.84 -1.61 -2.62
N LEU A 138 16.07 -1.39 -3.67
CA LEU A 138 16.43 -1.90 -5.01
C LEU A 138 17.74 -1.27 -5.50
N SER A 139 17.96 0.00 -5.23
CA SER A 139 19.21 0.70 -5.56
C SER A 139 20.41 0.09 -4.81
N LEU A 140 20.23 -0.22 -3.53
CA LEU A 140 21.28 -0.86 -2.73
C LEU A 140 21.60 -2.27 -3.24
N ILE A 141 20.60 -3.03 -3.64
CA ILE A 141 20.79 -4.35 -4.24
C ILE A 141 21.66 -4.23 -5.50
N LEU A 142 21.34 -3.26 -6.35
CA LEU A 142 22.09 -3.04 -7.58
C LEU A 142 23.53 -2.63 -7.31
N ARG A 143 23.76 -1.76 -6.31
CA ARG A 143 25.09 -1.21 -6.01
C ARG A 143 25.97 -2.16 -5.23
N LEU A 144 25.41 -2.94 -4.29
CA LEU A 144 26.16 -3.82 -3.41
C LEU A 144 26.22 -5.27 -3.92
N GLY A 145 25.31 -5.63 -4.81
CA GLY A 145 25.04 -7.03 -5.16
C GLY A 145 24.06 -7.64 -4.16
N GLU A 146 23.23 -8.55 -4.62
CA GLU A 146 22.13 -9.09 -3.82
C GLU A 146 22.62 -9.78 -2.54
N GLN A 147 23.67 -10.61 -2.64
CA GLN A 147 24.17 -11.35 -1.47
C GLN A 147 24.71 -10.41 -0.39
N ASN A 148 25.48 -9.39 -0.77
CA ASN A 148 25.99 -8.42 0.19
C ASN A 148 24.86 -7.63 0.83
N TYR A 149 23.87 -7.23 0.04
CA TYR A 149 22.72 -6.54 0.56
C TYR A 149 21.96 -7.38 1.58
N LEU A 150 21.71 -8.66 1.26
CA LEU A 150 20.94 -9.54 2.14
C LEU A 150 21.65 -9.81 3.46
N GLN A 151 22.98 -9.79 3.49
CA GLN A 151 23.74 -9.94 4.74
C GLN A 151 23.39 -8.81 5.73
N THR A 152 23.10 -7.61 5.24
CA THR A 152 22.72 -6.48 6.10
C THR A 152 21.33 -6.62 6.69
N LYS A 153 20.52 -7.58 6.19
CA LYS A 153 19.12 -7.78 6.57
C LYS A 153 18.88 -8.99 7.47
N LEU A 154 19.94 -9.73 7.81
CA LEU A 154 19.84 -10.93 8.66
C LEU A 154 19.63 -10.60 10.13
N ALA A 155 20.24 -9.51 10.61
CA ALA A 155 20.23 -9.17 12.01
C ALA A 155 18.86 -8.71 12.50
N SER A 156 18.58 -9.05 13.72
CA SER A 156 17.41 -8.53 14.43
C SER A 156 17.80 -7.26 15.20
#